data_94c24f7f2852e4076b954c753ebdbb14
#
_entry.id   94c24f7f2852e4076b954c753ebdbb14
#
_cell.length_a   1.000
_cell.length_b   1.000
_cell.length_c   1.000
_cell.angle_alpha   90.00
_cell.angle_beta   90.00
_cell.angle_gamma   90.00
#
_symmetry.space_group_name_H-M   'P 1'
#
loop_
_entity.id
_entity.type
_entity.pdbx_description
1 polymer ?
#
loop_
_entity_poly.entity_id
_entity_poly.type
_entity_poly.pdbx_seq_one_letter_code
_entity_poly.pdbx_strand_id
1 'polypeptide(L)'
;MVKRSVPGYQSMIQMVGLVARMHGKDNTNYYDLGSSTGAITLAIALNNNHQNNQFIAIDNSPEMVNECQKNLSSKIKNLKVICSDVNDIVIENASIVVLNLTLQFIDINARAKLIERIYNGLNPGGVLIISEKIHFDDKESQDQITKLHLDFKRANGYSELEIANKRQAIENVLVTETKKDHINRLKKCGFIETNCYFQCLNFVSFLSVK
;
A
#
# COMPACT_ATOMS: atom_id res chain seq x y z
N MET A 1 1.61 16.01 3.51
CA MET A 1 0.67 15.63 4.60
C MET A 1 0.98 14.23 5.15
N VAL A 2 0.99 13.15 4.35
CA VAL A 2 1.20 11.77 4.82
C VAL A 2 2.50 11.55 5.60
N LYS A 3 3.62 12.12 5.15
CA LYS A 3 4.94 12.03 5.81
C LYS A 3 4.95 12.51 7.28
N ARG A 4 4.08 13.47 7.61
CA ARG A 4 3.94 14.01 8.96
C ARG A 4 3.03 13.17 9.86
N SER A 5 2.24 12.25 9.28
CA SER A 5 1.23 11.49 10.01
C SER A 5 1.46 9.98 10.03
N VAL A 6 2.33 9.45 9.18
CA VAL A 6 2.66 8.03 9.12
C VAL A 6 4.12 7.83 9.55
N PRO A 7 4.34 7.27 10.75
CA PRO A 7 5.68 6.97 11.23
C PRO A 7 6.43 6.03 10.28
N GLY A 8 7.67 6.39 9.93
CA GLY A 8 8.49 5.58 9.04
C GLY A 8 8.08 5.58 7.57
N TYR A 9 7.19 6.50 7.13
CA TYR A 9 6.66 6.52 5.75
C TYR A 9 7.74 6.50 4.67
N GLN A 10 8.82 7.25 4.85
CA GLN A 10 9.90 7.26 3.85
C GLN A 10 10.62 5.92 3.76
N SER A 11 10.91 5.30 4.92
CA SER A 11 11.52 3.97 4.98
C SER A 11 10.59 2.91 4.37
N MET A 12 9.29 3.00 4.63
CA MET A 12 8.28 2.13 4.04
C MET A 12 8.32 2.19 2.50
N ILE A 13 8.30 3.40 1.91
CA ILE A 13 8.39 3.58 0.45
C ILE A 13 9.72 3.03 -0.10
N GLN A 14 10.84 3.33 0.56
CA GLN A 14 12.15 2.86 0.15
C GLN A 14 12.21 1.33 0.13
N MET A 15 11.67 0.69 1.18
CA MET A 15 11.63 -0.77 1.26
C MET A 15 10.75 -1.38 0.16
N VAL A 16 9.62 -0.76 -0.20
CA VAL A 16 8.80 -1.21 -1.34
C VAL A 16 9.63 -1.21 -2.64
N GLY A 17 10.40 -0.17 -2.89
CA GLY A 17 11.28 -0.11 -4.06
C GLY A 17 12.34 -1.24 -4.06
N LEU A 18 12.96 -1.52 -2.92
CA LEU A 18 13.94 -2.60 -2.78
C LEU A 18 13.33 -3.99 -2.96
N VAL A 19 12.15 -4.23 -2.40
CA VAL A 19 11.39 -5.48 -2.59
C VAL A 19 11.03 -5.66 -4.06
N ALA A 20 10.56 -4.59 -4.73
CA ALA A 20 10.24 -4.65 -6.15
C ALA A 20 11.48 -4.97 -7.01
N ARG A 21 12.65 -4.41 -6.68
CA ARG A 21 13.91 -4.74 -7.33
C ARG A 21 14.30 -6.23 -7.18
N MET A 22 14.04 -6.79 -6.00
CA MET A 22 14.40 -8.19 -5.69
C MET A 22 13.48 -9.21 -6.37
N HIS A 23 12.18 -8.91 -6.47
CA HIS A 23 11.15 -9.84 -6.93
C HIS A 23 10.59 -9.53 -8.33
N GLY A 24 10.95 -8.40 -8.90
CA GLY A 24 10.56 -8.04 -10.27
C GLY A 24 11.05 -9.06 -11.28
N LYS A 25 10.41 -9.08 -12.45
CA LYS A 25 10.78 -9.94 -13.58
C LYS A 25 10.65 -9.18 -14.88
N ASP A 26 11.46 -9.51 -15.87
CA ASP A 26 11.36 -8.92 -17.20
C ASP A 26 10.01 -9.20 -17.85
N ASN A 27 9.54 -8.26 -18.69
CA ASN A 27 8.32 -8.38 -19.48
C ASN A 27 7.04 -8.61 -18.64
N THR A 28 6.99 -8.01 -17.44
CA THR A 28 5.85 -8.13 -16.53
C THR A 28 5.26 -6.78 -16.14
N ASN A 29 4.09 -6.82 -15.52
CA ASN A 29 3.38 -5.65 -15.03
C ASN A 29 3.64 -5.43 -13.54
N TYR A 30 3.77 -4.16 -13.15
CA TYR A 30 3.90 -3.68 -11.77
C TYR A 30 2.70 -2.80 -11.44
N TYR A 31 1.89 -3.22 -10.49
CA TYR A 31 0.65 -2.53 -10.12
C TYR A 31 0.79 -1.79 -8.80
N ASP A 32 0.39 -0.52 -8.78
CA ASP A 32 0.24 0.31 -7.58
C ASP A 32 -1.26 0.63 -7.42
N LEU A 33 -1.92 -0.11 -6.53
CA LEU A 33 -3.35 -0.03 -6.29
C LEU A 33 -3.66 0.98 -5.18
N GLY A 34 -4.27 2.09 -5.53
CA GLY A 34 -4.41 3.26 -4.67
C GLY A 34 -3.16 4.14 -4.71
N SER A 35 -2.70 4.44 -5.91
CA SER A 35 -1.41 5.09 -6.17
C SER A 35 -1.31 6.53 -5.68
N SER A 36 -2.44 7.18 -5.39
CA SER A 36 -2.49 8.60 -5.02
C SER A 36 -1.65 9.44 -6.00
N THR A 37 -0.69 10.21 -5.53
CA THR A 37 0.19 11.05 -6.36
C THR A 37 1.40 10.31 -6.95
N GLY A 38 1.47 8.98 -6.85
CA GLY A 38 2.46 8.11 -7.51
C GLY A 38 3.76 7.88 -6.74
N ALA A 39 3.79 8.07 -5.44
CA ALA A 39 5.03 7.93 -4.65
C ALA A 39 5.59 6.48 -4.67
N ILE A 40 4.71 5.48 -4.56
CA ILE A 40 5.08 4.06 -4.61
C ILE A 40 5.50 3.68 -6.02
N THR A 41 4.71 4.05 -7.04
CA THR A 41 5.05 3.81 -8.45
C THR A 41 6.44 4.36 -8.79
N LEU A 42 6.76 5.57 -8.32
CA LEU A 42 8.09 6.17 -8.51
C LEU A 42 9.18 5.37 -7.81
N ALA A 43 8.95 4.95 -6.56
CA ALA A 43 9.95 4.18 -5.80
C ALA A 43 10.25 2.84 -6.49
N ILE A 44 9.23 2.15 -7.01
CA ILE A 44 9.39 0.92 -7.80
C ILE A 44 10.21 1.21 -9.06
N ALA A 45 9.82 2.23 -9.84
CA ALA A 45 10.48 2.55 -11.10
C ALA A 45 11.96 2.94 -10.94
N LEU A 46 12.30 3.72 -9.92
CA LEU A 46 13.67 4.13 -9.64
C LEU A 46 14.57 2.97 -9.17
N ASN A 47 14.00 1.91 -8.60
CA ASN A 47 14.72 0.73 -8.16
C ASN A 47 14.65 -0.43 -9.16
N ASN A 48 13.87 -0.28 -10.25
CA ASN A 48 13.71 -1.33 -11.24
C ASN A 48 15.00 -1.57 -12.02
N ASN A 49 15.43 -2.82 -12.07
CA ASN A 49 16.57 -3.30 -12.85
C ASN A 49 16.18 -4.36 -13.90
N HIS A 50 14.88 -4.51 -14.15
CA HIS A 50 14.29 -5.43 -15.11
C HIS A 50 13.87 -4.70 -16.38
N GLN A 51 13.74 -5.45 -17.49
CA GLN A 51 13.46 -4.89 -18.80
C GLN A 51 11.97 -5.04 -19.19
N ASN A 52 11.50 -4.11 -20.02
CA ASN A 52 10.17 -4.14 -20.65
C ASN A 52 9.01 -4.24 -19.65
N ASN A 53 9.16 -3.66 -18.46
CA ASN A 53 8.09 -3.63 -17.47
C ASN A 53 7.11 -2.49 -17.75
N GLN A 54 5.83 -2.75 -17.50
CA GLN A 54 4.80 -1.73 -17.47
C GLN A 54 4.47 -1.35 -16.03
N PHE A 55 4.47 -0.06 -15.73
CA PHE A 55 4.09 0.50 -14.43
C PHE A 55 2.64 0.97 -14.51
N ILE A 56 1.76 0.37 -13.72
CA ILE A 56 0.32 0.62 -13.75
C ILE A 56 -0.10 1.19 -12.41
N ALA A 57 -0.39 2.49 -12.39
CA ALA A 57 -0.84 3.23 -11.22
C ALA A 57 -2.36 3.42 -11.29
N ILE A 58 -3.08 3.01 -10.26
CA ILE A 58 -4.54 3.06 -10.20
C ILE A 58 -4.99 3.86 -8.98
N ASP A 59 -5.90 4.80 -9.18
CA ASP A 59 -6.59 5.52 -8.11
C ASP A 59 -8.01 5.87 -8.56
N ASN A 60 -8.97 5.92 -7.64
CA ASN A 60 -10.35 6.26 -7.95
C ASN A 60 -10.62 7.78 -7.93
N SER A 61 -9.67 8.59 -7.46
CA SER A 61 -9.77 10.05 -7.46
C SER A 61 -9.20 10.63 -8.76
N PRO A 62 -10.01 11.29 -9.60
CA PRO A 62 -9.51 11.97 -10.79
C PRO A 62 -8.40 13.00 -10.50
N GLU A 63 -8.47 13.66 -9.34
CA GLU A 63 -7.45 14.61 -8.90
C GLU A 63 -6.10 13.92 -8.64
N MET A 64 -6.12 12.78 -7.93
CA MET A 64 -4.91 12.00 -7.64
C MET A 64 -4.31 11.43 -8.92
N VAL A 65 -5.14 10.92 -9.83
CA VAL A 65 -4.72 10.44 -11.15
C VAL A 65 -4.03 11.54 -11.97
N ASN A 66 -4.60 12.73 -12.01
CA ASN A 66 -4.01 13.87 -12.72
C ASN A 66 -2.65 14.27 -12.11
N GLU A 67 -2.55 14.34 -10.79
CA GLU A 67 -1.29 14.64 -10.11
C GLU A 67 -0.25 13.51 -10.30
N CYS A 68 -0.67 12.25 -10.23
CA CYS A 68 0.19 11.11 -10.52
C CYS A 68 0.77 11.19 -11.94
N GLN A 69 -0.08 11.45 -12.93
CA GLN A 69 0.34 11.61 -14.33
C GLN A 69 1.36 12.75 -14.49
N LYS A 70 1.11 13.92 -13.91
CA LYS A 70 2.03 15.06 -13.93
C LYS A 70 3.38 14.73 -13.29
N ASN A 71 3.35 14.07 -12.15
CA ASN A 71 4.55 13.77 -11.38
C ASN A 71 5.46 12.73 -12.05
N LEU A 72 4.88 11.79 -12.81
CA LEU A 72 5.57 10.58 -13.26
C LEU A 72 5.79 10.50 -14.76
N SER A 73 5.00 11.15 -15.61
CA SER A 73 5.04 10.99 -17.07
C SER A 73 6.42 11.29 -17.69
N SER A 74 7.15 12.25 -17.15
CA SER A 74 8.52 12.57 -17.62
C SER A 74 9.61 11.66 -17.04
N LYS A 75 9.29 10.84 -16.04
CA LYS A 75 10.26 10.02 -15.29
C LYS A 75 10.16 8.53 -15.61
N ILE A 76 8.98 8.06 -16.02
CA ILE A 76 8.69 6.64 -16.25
C ILE A 76 8.16 6.46 -17.68
N LYS A 77 8.92 5.76 -18.52
CA LYS A 77 8.61 5.59 -19.95
C LYS A 77 7.35 4.74 -20.19
N ASN A 78 7.22 3.63 -19.47
CA ASN A 78 6.14 2.67 -19.66
C ASN A 78 5.09 2.81 -18.53
N LEU A 79 4.64 4.05 -18.29
CA LEU A 79 3.65 4.37 -17.27
C LEU A 79 2.24 4.34 -17.86
N LYS A 80 1.33 3.69 -17.15
CA LYS A 80 -0.12 3.77 -17.38
C LYS A 80 -0.78 4.22 -16.07
N VAL A 81 -1.47 5.36 -16.10
CA VAL A 81 -2.26 5.85 -14.96
C VAL A 81 -3.73 5.69 -15.27
N ILE A 82 -4.48 5.05 -14.39
CA ILE A 82 -5.88 4.66 -14.61
C ILE A 82 -6.74 5.23 -13.50
N CYS A 83 -7.80 5.95 -13.85
CA CYS A 83 -8.84 6.37 -12.92
C CYS A 83 -9.91 5.27 -12.84
N SER A 84 -9.86 4.47 -11.77
CA SER A 84 -10.81 3.36 -11.56
C SER A 84 -10.82 2.91 -10.11
N ASP A 85 -11.91 2.26 -9.69
CA ASP A 85 -11.90 1.50 -8.45
C ASP A 85 -10.97 0.28 -8.59
N VAL A 86 -10.16 0.02 -7.58
CA VAL A 86 -9.25 -1.13 -7.55
C VAL A 86 -10.00 -2.47 -7.62
N ASN A 87 -11.29 -2.47 -7.25
CA ASN A 87 -12.15 -3.65 -7.38
C ASN A 87 -12.55 -3.97 -8.83
N ASP A 88 -12.40 -3.04 -9.76
CA ASP A 88 -12.82 -3.21 -11.17
C ASP A 88 -11.62 -3.51 -12.09
N ILE A 89 -10.41 -3.45 -11.58
CA ILE A 89 -9.19 -3.65 -12.36
C ILE A 89 -8.92 -5.15 -12.60
N VAL A 90 -8.62 -5.49 -13.84
CA VAL A 90 -8.04 -6.79 -14.19
C VAL A 90 -6.54 -6.75 -13.93
N ILE A 91 -6.07 -7.71 -13.15
CA ILE A 91 -4.64 -7.88 -12.84
C ILE A 91 -4.15 -9.09 -13.62
N GLU A 92 -3.14 -8.88 -14.44
CA GLU A 92 -2.58 -9.93 -15.30
C GLU A 92 -1.08 -9.74 -15.49
N ASN A 93 -0.38 -10.83 -15.72
CA ASN A 93 1.08 -10.84 -15.93
C ASN A 93 1.85 -10.03 -14.88
N ALA A 94 1.40 -10.06 -13.63
CA ALA A 94 1.99 -9.24 -12.58
C ALA A 94 3.16 -9.97 -11.89
N SER A 95 4.29 -9.29 -11.73
CA SER A 95 5.35 -9.73 -10.80
C SER A 95 5.32 -8.96 -9.49
N ILE A 96 4.81 -7.72 -9.51
CA ILE A 96 4.70 -6.86 -8.34
C ILE A 96 3.29 -6.27 -8.28
N VAL A 97 2.61 -6.42 -7.15
CA VAL A 97 1.39 -5.70 -6.82
C VAL A 97 1.55 -5.05 -5.45
N VAL A 98 1.19 -3.78 -5.33
CA VAL A 98 1.29 -3.02 -4.08
C VAL A 98 -0.06 -2.44 -3.69
N LEU A 99 -0.42 -2.59 -2.42
CA LEU A 99 -1.49 -1.90 -1.71
C LEU A 99 -0.84 -1.12 -0.56
N ASN A 100 -0.66 0.19 -0.73
CA ASN A 100 0.02 1.00 0.28
C ASN A 100 -0.93 2.00 0.93
N LEU A 101 -1.40 1.68 2.13
CA LEU A 101 -2.42 2.42 2.88
C LEU A 101 -3.75 2.52 2.11
N THR A 102 -4.11 1.47 1.41
CA THR A 102 -5.25 1.41 0.49
C THR A 102 -6.32 0.43 0.97
N LEU A 103 -5.92 -0.79 1.39
CA LEU A 103 -6.86 -1.86 1.77
C LEU A 103 -7.77 -1.44 2.93
N GLN A 104 -7.28 -0.61 3.85
CA GLN A 104 -8.02 -0.07 4.99
C GLN A 104 -9.24 0.78 4.60
N PHE A 105 -9.31 1.27 3.36
CA PHE A 105 -10.44 2.04 2.80
C PHE A 105 -11.42 1.19 1.98
N ILE A 106 -11.11 -0.08 1.77
CA ILE A 106 -11.97 -1.02 1.05
C ILE A 106 -12.90 -1.69 2.06
N ASP A 107 -14.17 -1.89 1.65
CA ASP A 107 -15.13 -2.64 2.46
C ASP A 107 -14.55 -3.98 2.92
N ILE A 108 -14.69 -4.29 4.20
CA ILE A 108 -14.06 -5.45 4.82
C ILE A 108 -14.46 -6.77 4.14
N ASN A 109 -15.71 -6.85 3.63
CA ASN A 109 -16.23 -8.03 2.94
C ASN A 109 -15.65 -8.16 1.51
N ALA A 110 -15.20 -7.07 0.91
CA ALA A 110 -14.60 -7.06 -0.44
C ALA A 110 -13.10 -7.38 -0.42
N ARG A 111 -12.41 -7.21 0.72
CA ARG A 111 -10.95 -7.36 0.83
C ARG A 111 -10.45 -8.74 0.40
N ALA A 112 -11.11 -9.80 0.83
CA ALA A 112 -10.70 -11.18 0.49
C ALA A 112 -10.77 -11.41 -1.03
N LYS A 113 -11.85 -10.96 -1.68
CA LYS A 113 -12.05 -11.08 -3.12
C LYS A 113 -11.02 -10.27 -3.92
N LEU A 114 -10.63 -9.08 -3.43
CA LEU A 114 -9.56 -8.30 -4.04
C LEU A 114 -8.21 -9.04 -3.95
N ILE A 115 -7.86 -9.57 -2.79
CA ILE A 115 -6.61 -10.31 -2.57
C ILE A 115 -6.57 -11.58 -3.43
N GLU A 116 -7.69 -12.29 -3.57
CA GLU A 116 -7.80 -13.46 -4.46
C GLU A 116 -7.58 -13.10 -5.93
N ARG A 117 -8.14 -11.97 -6.41
CA ARG A 117 -7.88 -11.49 -7.77
C ARG A 117 -6.42 -11.13 -7.98
N ILE A 118 -5.80 -10.47 -7.00
CA ILE A 118 -4.37 -10.16 -7.03
C ILE A 118 -3.57 -11.44 -7.13
N TYR A 119 -3.86 -12.44 -6.28
CA TYR A 119 -3.20 -13.74 -6.31
C TYR A 119 -3.30 -14.38 -7.69
N ASN A 120 -4.49 -14.40 -8.28
CA ASN A 120 -4.71 -15.01 -9.60
C ASN A 120 -3.93 -14.29 -10.70
N GLY A 121 -3.84 -12.95 -10.65
CA GLY A 121 -3.12 -12.14 -11.64
C GLY A 121 -1.60 -12.11 -11.48
N LEU A 122 -1.08 -12.51 -10.32
CA LEU A 122 0.35 -12.64 -10.09
C LEU A 122 0.92 -13.85 -10.84
N ASN A 123 2.09 -13.69 -11.44
CA ASN A 123 2.88 -14.79 -11.98
C ASN A 123 3.47 -15.65 -10.83
N PRO A 124 3.83 -16.94 -11.09
CA PRO A 124 4.54 -17.75 -10.10
C PRO A 124 5.80 -17.05 -9.59
N GLY A 125 5.93 -16.96 -8.26
CA GLY A 125 7.00 -16.21 -7.57
C GLY A 125 6.85 -14.69 -7.63
N GLY A 126 5.74 -14.17 -8.16
CA GLY A 126 5.37 -12.76 -8.02
C GLY A 126 4.93 -12.43 -6.60
N VAL A 127 4.94 -11.16 -6.23
CA VAL A 127 4.71 -10.73 -4.86
C VAL A 127 3.61 -9.68 -4.73
N LEU A 128 2.90 -9.79 -3.61
CA LEU A 128 2.01 -8.76 -3.10
C LEU A 128 2.66 -8.08 -1.91
N ILE A 129 2.73 -6.75 -1.96
CA ILE A 129 3.17 -5.89 -0.85
C ILE A 129 1.94 -5.16 -0.30
N ILE A 130 1.67 -5.32 0.99
CA ILE A 130 0.58 -4.61 1.67
C ILE A 130 1.18 -3.79 2.81
N SER A 131 0.94 -2.49 2.80
CA SER A 131 1.29 -1.61 3.92
C SER A 131 0.02 -0.98 4.47
N GLU A 132 -0.27 -1.19 5.77
CA GLU A 132 -1.53 -0.77 6.38
C GLU A 132 -1.35 -0.29 7.81
N LYS A 133 -2.30 0.52 8.26
CA LYS A 133 -2.49 0.79 9.68
C LYS A 133 -3.26 -0.38 10.31
N ILE A 134 -2.75 -0.91 11.41
CA ILE A 134 -3.40 -1.98 12.17
C ILE A 134 -3.92 -1.47 13.51
N HIS A 135 -4.75 -2.30 14.16
CA HIS A 135 -5.06 -2.18 15.58
C HIS A 135 -4.56 -3.42 16.35
N PHE A 136 -4.50 -3.28 17.66
CA PHE A 136 -4.12 -4.35 18.58
C PHE A 136 -5.37 -4.81 19.34
N ASP A 137 -5.51 -6.12 19.53
CA ASP A 137 -6.62 -6.72 20.31
C ASP A 137 -6.52 -6.36 21.78
N ASP A 138 -5.29 -6.27 22.30
CA ASP A 138 -5.05 -5.86 23.68
C ASP A 138 -5.25 -4.36 23.83
N LYS A 139 -6.16 -3.99 24.74
CA LYS A 139 -6.56 -2.59 24.97
C LYS A 139 -5.40 -1.73 25.47
N GLU A 140 -4.56 -2.25 26.35
CA GLU A 140 -3.44 -1.47 26.91
C GLU A 140 -2.43 -1.15 25.82
N SER A 141 -2.05 -2.12 25.01
CA SER A 141 -1.18 -1.93 23.83
C SER A 141 -1.80 -0.96 22.84
N GLN A 142 -3.10 -1.09 22.55
CA GLN A 142 -3.82 -0.20 21.64
C GLN A 142 -3.78 1.25 22.13
N ASP A 143 -4.07 1.49 23.40
CA ASP A 143 -4.10 2.83 23.99
C ASP A 143 -2.70 3.46 24.02
N GLN A 144 -1.69 2.68 24.39
CA GLN A 144 -0.29 3.12 24.42
C GLN A 144 0.20 3.52 23.03
N ILE A 145 -0.03 2.68 22.02
CA ILE A 145 0.39 2.96 20.63
C ILE A 145 -0.40 4.13 20.04
N THR A 146 -1.68 4.25 20.37
CA THR A 146 -2.49 5.39 19.94
C THR A 146 -1.93 6.70 20.48
N LYS A 147 -1.56 6.74 21.76
CA LYS A 147 -0.93 7.91 22.40
C LYS A 147 0.40 8.26 21.72
N LEU A 148 1.29 7.30 21.52
CA LEU A 148 2.55 7.50 20.82
C LEU A 148 2.36 8.03 19.40
N HIS A 149 1.35 7.53 18.68
CA HIS A 149 1.05 8.02 17.32
C HIS A 149 0.52 9.46 17.32
N LEU A 150 -0.27 9.86 18.31
CA LEU A 150 -0.70 11.25 18.48
C LEU A 150 0.50 12.16 18.80
N ASP A 151 1.37 11.73 19.70
CA ASP A 151 2.59 12.48 20.06
C ASP A 151 3.54 12.61 18.86
N PHE A 152 3.67 11.55 18.03
CA PHE A 152 4.40 11.62 16.78
C PHE A 152 3.84 12.69 15.83
N LYS A 153 2.52 12.79 15.68
CA LYS A 153 1.90 13.85 14.86
C LYS A 153 2.22 15.25 15.41
N ARG A 154 2.10 15.45 16.72
CA ARG A 154 2.45 16.71 17.39
C ARG A 154 3.90 17.09 17.15
N ALA A 155 4.82 16.16 17.34
CA ALA A 155 6.25 16.34 17.08
C ALA A 155 6.56 16.69 15.62
N ASN A 156 5.70 16.28 14.68
CA ASN A 156 5.79 16.62 13.26
C ASN A 156 4.94 17.85 12.87
N GLY A 157 4.57 18.68 13.84
CA GLY A 157 3.93 19.98 13.63
C GLY A 157 2.44 19.94 13.30
N TYR A 158 1.72 18.90 13.70
CA TYR A 158 0.25 18.91 13.68
C TYR A 158 -0.28 19.67 14.90
N SER A 159 -1.21 20.58 14.69
CA SER A 159 -2.02 21.16 15.76
C SER A 159 -3.09 20.18 16.25
N GLU A 160 -3.62 20.41 17.46
CA GLU A 160 -4.73 19.58 17.98
C GLU A 160 -5.97 19.65 17.06
N LEU A 161 -6.23 20.80 16.46
CA LEU A 161 -7.33 20.98 15.51
C LEU A 161 -7.12 20.16 14.23
N GLU A 162 -5.91 20.15 13.66
CA GLU A 162 -5.57 19.33 12.49
C GLU A 162 -5.69 17.84 12.81
N ILE A 163 -5.30 17.41 14.02
CA ILE A 163 -5.44 16.03 14.48
C ILE A 163 -6.92 15.64 14.58
N ALA A 164 -7.73 16.49 15.22
CA ALA A 164 -9.16 16.28 15.38
C ALA A 164 -9.90 16.21 14.03
N ASN A 165 -9.68 17.18 13.15
CA ASN A 165 -10.28 17.25 11.83
C ASN A 165 -9.92 16.02 10.98
N LYS A 166 -8.64 15.62 11.00
CA LYS A 166 -8.19 14.43 10.28
C LYS A 166 -8.81 13.15 10.84
N ARG A 167 -8.93 13.04 12.16
CA ARG A 167 -9.58 11.91 12.81
C ARG A 167 -11.04 11.82 12.36
N GLN A 168 -11.79 12.91 12.43
CA GLN A 168 -13.17 12.97 12.00
C GLN A 168 -13.35 12.60 10.52
N ALA A 169 -12.47 13.09 9.64
CA ALA A 169 -12.54 12.84 8.20
C ALA A 169 -12.33 11.36 7.81
N ILE A 170 -11.56 10.60 8.61
CA ILE A 170 -11.22 9.20 8.30
C ILE A 170 -11.94 8.17 9.19
N GLU A 171 -12.59 8.61 10.29
CA GLU A 171 -13.13 7.73 11.33
C GLU A 171 -14.20 6.76 10.77
N ASN A 172 -14.98 7.20 9.77
CA ASN A 172 -16.05 6.40 9.17
C ASN A 172 -15.65 5.63 7.91
N VAL A 173 -14.44 5.85 7.39
CA VAL A 173 -13.99 5.23 6.13
C VAL A 173 -12.76 4.35 6.30
N LEU A 174 -11.93 4.61 7.32
CA LEU A 174 -10.75 3.82 7.58
C LEU A 174 -11.05 2.72 8.59
N VAL A 175 -11.10 1.48 8.12
CA VAL A 175 -11.34 0.29 8.95
C VAL A 175 -10.04 -0.50 9.07
N THR A 176 -9.43 -0.45 10.27
CA THR A 176 -8.22 -1.23 10.56
C THR A 176 -8.55 -2.68 10.89
N GLU A 177 -7.59 -3.55 10.67
CA GLU A 177 -7.63 -4.97 11.07
C GLU A 177 -6.37 -5.30 11.88
N THR A 178 -6.34 -6.45 12.54
CA THR A 178 -5.14 -6.90 13.24
C THR A 178 -4.11 -7.45 12.26
N LYS A 179 -2.85 -7.53 12.70
CA LYS A 179 -1.78 -8.21 11.95
C LYS A 179 -2.16 -9.66 11.61
N LYS A 180 -2.84 -10.33 12.53
CA LYS A 180 -3.31 -11.72 12.40
C LYS A 180 -4.37 -11.85 11.29
N ASP A 181 -5.29 -10.88 11.19
CA ASP A 181 -6.33 -10.91 10.16
C ASP A 181 -5.74 -10.77 8.76
N HIS A 182 -4.78 -9.86 8.58
CA HIS A 182 -4.06 -9.72 7.32
C HIS A 182 -3.35 -11.01 6.92
N ILE A 183 -2.55 -11.60 7.83
CA ILE A 183 -1.81 -12.84 7.57
C ILE A 183 -2.77 -14.00 7.25
N ASN A 184 -3.84 -14.15 8.01
CA ASN A 184 -4.83 -15.20 7.80
C ASN A 184 -5.53 -15.07 6.45
N ARG A 185 -5.88 -13.85 6.02
CA ARG A 185 -6.49 -13.58 4.72
C ARG A 185 -5.54 -13.96 3.60
N LEU A 186 -4.29 -13.52 3.67
CA LEU A 186 -3.27 -13.82 2.65
C LEU A 186 -3.04 -15.33 2.52
N LYS A 187 -2.91 -16.02 3.65
CA LYS A 187 -2.77 -17.49 3.67
C LYS A 187 -3.99 -18.19 3.07
N LYS A 188 -5.22 -17.75 3.40
CA LYS A 188 -6.46 -18.32 2.83
C LYS A 188 -6.56 -18.11 1.33
N CYS A 189 -6.01 -17.02 0.79
CA CYS A 189 -5.97 -16.74 -0.65
C CYS A 189 -4.87 -17.50 -1.40
N GLY A 190 -4.03 -18.29 -0.72
CA GLY A 190 -3.04 -19.16 -1.36
C GLY A 190 -1.59 -18.69 -1.31
N PHE A 191 -1.29 -17.53 -0.71
CA PHE A 191 0.10 -17.10 -0.56
C PHE A 191 0.87 -18.07 0.34
N ILE A 192 2.05 -18.54 -0.16
CA ILE A 192 2.86 -19.57 0.51
C ILE A 192 3.56 -18.96 1.74
N GLU A 193 4.14 -17.78 1.56
CA GLU A 193 4.86 -17.06 2.60
C GLU A 193 4.29 -15.65 2.75
N THR A 194 4.14 -15.23 4.00
CA THR A 194 3.78 -13.86 4.36
C THR A 194 4.65 -13.40 5.50
N ASN A 195 5.54 -12.45 5.22
CA ASN A 195 6.48 -11.88 6.18
C ASN A 195 6.11 -10.42 6.47
N CYS A 196 6.01 -10.06 7.75
CA CYS A 196 5.97 -8.66 8.15
C CYS A 196 7.40 -8.14 8.19
N TYR A 197 7.82 -7.43 7.14
CA TYR A 197 9.20 -6.95 6.99
C TYR A 197 9.43 -5.53 7.53
N PHE A 198 8.35 -4.81 7.81
CA PHE A 198 8.40 -3.47 8.39
C PHE A 198 7.29 -3.30 9.42
N GLN A 199 7.61 -2.67 10.53
CA GLN A 199 6.62 -2.18 11.50
C GLN A 199 7.15 -0.93 12.20
N CYS A 200 6.34 0.14 12.20
CA CYS A 200 6.57 1.33 13.00
C CYS A 200 5.27 1.75 13.67
N LEU A 201 5.21 1.66 14.99
CA LEU A 201 3.98 1.77 15.79
C LEU A 201 2.90 0.81 15.26
N ASN A 202 1.78 1.35 14.83
CA ASN A 202 0.65 0.61 14.25
C ASN A 202 0.60 0.68 12.71
N PHE A 203 1.73 0.94 12.05
CA PHE A 203 1.88 0.82 10.60
C PHE A 203 2.79 -0.36 10.30
N VAL A 204 2.31 -1.27 9.48
CA VAL A 204 3.00 -2.52 9.12
C VAL A 204 3.10 -2.67 7.62
N SER A 205 4.12 -3.40 7.15
CA SER A 205 4.19 -3.85 5.75
C SER A 205 4.42 -5.34 5.68
N PHE A 206 3.65 -6.00 4.85
CA PHE A 206 3.73 -7.43 4.56
C PHE A 206 4.26 -7.65 3.16
N LEU A 207 5.09 -8.67 3.02
CA LEU A 207 5.52 -9.24 1.75
C LEU A 207 4.95 -10.65 1.65
N SER A 208 4.17 -10.91 0.60
CA SER A 208 3.57 -12.22 0.35
C SER A 208 3.95 -12.73 -1.02
N VAL A 209 4.41 -13.98 -1.10
CA VAL A 209 4.88 -14.63 -2.32
C VAL A 209 3.84 -15.64 -2.81
N LYS A 210 3.55 -15.62 -4.13
CA LYS A 210 2.72 -16.61 -4.82
C LYS A 210 3.51 -17.85 -5.17
#